data_275e1cc432093d1cbfcdf160e9a487f1
#
_entry.id   275e1cc432093d1cbfcdf160e9a487f1
#
_cell.length_a   1.000
_cell.length_b   1.000
_cell.length_c   1.000
_cell.angle_alpha   90.00
_cell.angle_beta   90.00
_cell.angle_gamma   90.00
#
_symmetry.space_group_name_H-M   'P 1'
#
loop_
_entity.id
_entity.type
_entity.pdbx_description
1 polymer ?
#
loop_
_entity_poly.entity_id
_entity_poly.type
_entity_poly.pdbx_seq_one_letter_code
_entity_poly.pdbx_strand_id
1 'polypeptide(L)'
;MYLQVSAMSSGDSSGDGGKWLDAHYDPMAGLYTFSSCVDLAELSGDGESRLLVGDLGSGSAGMKLKVYRGTSLTSESTLLDLPSGVVAFFMDLHEPRIPAVAVASGPCIYVYKNLRPYFKFTLPSLQVNTLEQDVWQQVREGQIDPLTLKEMLESIRRKADVPLSMRSLRFLSLDPDEMDDYVQLHKQQPIRRQTVITCISTLKKSTADDDGVSCLVIGTESCDVYVLDPEAFIILSKMSLPAAPSFMDVTGQFDVEFRITVACRNGNIYILRRPKEENSPLGKRLWRTVLAAPITTMAAMDLPTRGFQAVLLGLANCEVQLYRDKNLLSTIKTPDVVTSICFGRYGREDGTLIMTTRAGGLIVKILKRTAVFDDRDGAPGPPQAQSIRLNVPKKTKLYVDQTLRERESGAAMHRAFQMDLSRLRLAAAKAYVKALESSLTPVSSSLSEPLKMNAVVQGLGPTFKLTLNVQNTAACRPVMNLAVSFLYDESLYRVKNPFLRIPLLVPGLIYPIQTFVECTSDKGIADIIKVFVLHEGRSSPLLTAHINMPVSEGLTLN
;
A
#
# COMPACT_ATOMS: atom_id res chain seq x y z
N MET A 1 -32.30 6.24 -16.75
CA MET A 1 -31.58 5.90 -17.98
C MET A 1 -30.72 4.70 -17.67
N TYR A 2 -31.15 3.52 -18.12
CA TYR A 2 -30.54 2.24 -17.79
C TYR A 2 -29.20 2.10 -18.52
N LEU A 3 -28.11 1.86 -17.77
CA LEU A 3 -26.82 1.50 -18.34
C LEU A 3 -26.88 0.05 -18.83
N GLN A 4 -26.74 -0.13 -20.12
CA GLN A 4 -26.57 -1.40 -20.78
C GLN A 4 -25.16 -1.94 -20.45
N VAL A 5 -25.10 -2.97 -19.64
CA VAL A 5 -23.86 -3.70 -19.36
C VAL A 5 -23.64 -4.65 -20.53
N SER A 6 -22.71 -4.34 -21.41
CA SER A 6 -22.19 -5.30 -22.36
C SER A 6 -21.26 -6.26 -21.62
N ALA A 7 -21.74 -7.49 -21.42
CA ALA A 7 -20.94 -8.59 -20.91
C ALA A 7 -19.87 -8.94 -21.93
N MET A 8 -18.61 -8.63 -21.63
CA MET A 8 -17.47 -9.28 -22.26
C MET A 8 -17.01 -10.44 -21.40
N SER A 9 -16.92 -11.58 -22.04
CA SER A 9 -16.57 -12.89 -21.53
C SER A 9 -15.27 -12.91 -20.71
N SER A 10 -15.37 -13.53 -19.56
CA SER A 10 -14.33 -13.86 -18.60
C SER A 10 -13.20 -14.68 -19.22
N GLY A 11 -12.01 -14.09 -19.30
CA GLY A 11 -10.77 -14.83 -19.25
C GLY A 11 -10.34 -14.97 -17.80
N ASP A 12 -10.37 -16.19 -17.29
CA ASP A 12 -9.83 -16.55 -15.98
C ASP A 12 -8.38 -16.10 -15.84
N SER A 13 -8.14 -15.10 -15.00
CA SER A 13 -6.81 -14.83 -14.44
C SER A 13 -6.87 -15.01 -12.92
N SER A 14 -6.43 -16.17 -12.52
CA SER A 14 -6.11 -16.59 -11.16
C SER A 14 -5.23 -15.57 -10.42
N GLY A 15 -5.73 -15.04 -9.29
CA GLY A 15 -4.87 -14.36 -8.32
C GLY A 15 -5.53 -13.39 -7.36
N ASP A 16 -6.59 -12.68 -7.76
CA ASP A 16 -7.29 -11.77 -6.86
C ASP A 16 -8.74 -12.23 -6.70
N GLY A 17 -8.96 -13.04 -5.68
CA GLY A 17 -10.26 -13.66 -5.40
C GLY A 17 -11.37 -12.65 -5.18
N GLY A 18 -11.83 -12.01 -6.25
CA GLY A 18 -13.13 -11.37 -6.26
C GLY A 18 -13.39 -10.18 -5.32
N LYS A 19 -12.37 -9.52 -4.75
CA LYS A 19 -12.54 -8.38 -3.84
C LYS A 19 -12.96 -7.09 -4.57
N TRP A 20 -12.57 -6.95 -5.83
CA TRP A 20 -12.83 -5.78 -6.66
C TRP A 20 -13.82 -6.09 -7.78
N LEU A 21 -14.64 -5.10 -8.14
CA LEU A 21 -15.48 -5.09 -9.34
C LEU A 21 -14.83 -4.17 -10.36
N ASP A 22 -14.71 -4.63 -11.59
CA ASP A 22 -14.32 -3.79 -12.71
C ASP A 22 -15.53 -2.94 -13.13
N ALA A 23 -15.47 -1.62 -12.83
CA ALA A 23 -16.55 -0.71 -13.14
C ALA A 23 -16.36 -0.06 -14.51
N HIS A 24 -15.15 0.35 -14.85
CA HIS A 24 -14.85 1.00 -16.12
C HIS A 24 -13.37 0.84 -16.48
N TYR A 25 -13.10 0.61 -17.76
CA TYR A 25 -11.77 0.65 -18.34
C TYR A 25 -11.81 1.35 -19.70
N ASP A 26 -11.12 2.47 -19.81
CA ASP A 26 -10.92 3.19 -21.07
C ASP A 26 -9.41 3.30 -21.36
N PRO A 27 -8.89 2.49 -22.29
CA PRO A 27 -7.48 2.55 -22.68
C PRO A 27 -7.12 3.82 -23.47
N MET A 28 -8.13 4.50 -24.04
CA MET A 28 -7.96 5.67 -24.91
C MET A 28 -8.37 6.99 -24.24
N ALA A 29 -8.49 7.00 -22.90
CA ALA A 29 -8.90 8.20 -22.15
C ALA A 29 -7.95 9.40 -22.32
N GLY A 30 -6.72 9.16 -22.74
CA GLY A 30 -5.73 10.21 -23.01
C GLY A 30 -5.38 11.03 -21.76
N LEU A 31 -5.27 10.36 -20.61
CA LEU A 31 -4.96 10.96 -19.31
C LEU A 31 -3.51 10.70 -18.93
N TYR A 32 -2.67 11.68 -19.17
CA TYR A 32 -1.25 11.63 -18.76
C TYR A 32 -1.06 12.47 -17.52
N THR A 33 -0.75 11.85 -16.39
CA THR A 33 -0.73 12.55 -15.11
C THR A 33 0.34 11.99 -14.16
N PHE A 34 0.76 12.83 -13.19
CA PHE A 34 1.62 12.40 -12.10
C PHE A 34 0.80 11.85 -10.92
N SER A 35 1.48 11.14 -10.04
CA SER A 35 0.89 10.47 -8.87
C SER A 35 0.07 11.40 -7.97
N SER A 36 0.54 12.62 -7.76
CA SER A 36 -0.08 13.64 -6.90
C SER A 36 -1.05 14.58 -7.63
N CYS A 37 -1.31 14.35 -8.92
CA CYS A 37 -2.15 15.22 -9.74
C CYS A 37 -3.57 14.68 -9.94
N VAL A 38 -4.03 13.83 -9.03
CA VAL A 38 -5.39 13.23 -9.08
C VAL A 38 -6.02 13.34 -7.70
N ASP A 39 -7.27 13.78 -7.64
CA ASP A 39 -8.04 13.87 -6.40
C ASP A 39 -9.54 13.67 -6.64
N LEU A 40 -10.28 13.38 -5.56
CA LEU A 40 -11.72 13.18 -5.55
C LEU A 40 -12.40 14.22 -4.67
N ALA A 41 -13.35 14.96 -5.23
CA ALA A 41 -14.05 15.99 -4.49
C ALA A 41 -15.49 16.22 -4.96
N GLU A 42 -16.34 16.61 -4.04
CA GLU A 42 -17.69 17.07 -4.33
C GLU A 42 -17.67 18.58 -4.64
N LEU A 43 -17.73 18.93 -5.93
CA LEU A 43 -17.55 20.31 -6.39
C LEU A 43 -18.84 21.11 -6.60
N SER A 44 -20.02 20.50 -6.41
CA SER A 44 -21.29 21.12 -6.80
C SER A 44 -22.38 21.08 -5.72
N GLY A 45 -22.13 20.50 -4.55
CA GLY A 45 -23.12 20.34 -3.50
C GLY A 45 -24.28 19.40 -3.87
N ASP A 46 -24.06 18.51 -4.87
CA ASP A 46 -25.05 17.54 -5.35
C ASP A 46 -24.91 16.15 -4.71
N GLY A 47 -23.99 16.00 -3.77
CA GLY A 47 -23.66 14.74 -3.11
C GLY A 47 -22.88 13.77 -3.99
N GLU A 48 -22.38 14.22 -5.16
CA GLU A 48 -21.61 13.40 -6.08
C GLU A 48 -20.16 13.86 -6.15
N SER A 49 -19.22 13.01 -5.76
CA SER A 49 -17.80 13.29 -5.89
C SER A 49 -17.36 13.15 -7.33
N ARG A 50 -16.51 14.05 -7.77
CA ARG A 50 -15.94 14.14 -9.11
C ARG A 50 -14.46 13.85 -9.07
N LEU A 51 -13.93 13.37 -10.20
CA LEU A 51 -12.51 13.12 -10.36
C LEU A 51 -11.84 14.37 -10.95
N LEU A 52 -10.85 14.87 -10.25
CA LEU A 52 -9.96 15.95 -10.67
C LEU A 52 -8.68 15.34 -11.20
N VAL A 53 -8.26 15.74 -12.40
CA VAL A 53 -7.01 15.26 -13.00
C VAL A 53 -6.23 16.44 -13.56
N GLY A 54 -5.02 16.62 -13.08
CA GLY A 54 -4.03 17.49 -13.68
C GLY A 54 -3.37 16.78 -14.85
N ASP A 55 -3.90 16.96 -16.06
CA ASP A 55 -3.42 16.31 -17.27
C ASP A 55 -2.24 17.08 -17.88
N LEU A 56 -1.19 16.36 -18.20
CA LEU A 56 0.04 16.91 -18.80
C LEU A 56 -0.13 17.25 -20.29
N GLY A 57 -1.23 16.78 -20.89
CA GLY A 57 -1.48 16.89 -22.31
C GLY A 57 -0.65 15.90 -23.15
N SER A 58 -0.98 15.82 -24.43
CA SER A 58 -0.27 14.99 -25.41
C SER A 58 0.02 15.79 -26.68
N GLY A 59 1.24 15.75 -27.15
CA GLY A 59 1.66 16.43 -28.37
C GLY A 59 1.48 17.96 -28.31
N SER A 60 0.61 18.50 -29.19
CA SER A 60 0.29 19.93 -29.25
C SER A 60 -0.77 20.39 -28.25
N ALA A 61 -1.44 19.46 -27.55
CA ALA A 61 -2.43 19.78 -26.55
C ALA A 61 -1.72 20.24 -25.26
N GLY A 62 -2.04 21.47 -24.81
CA GLY A 62 -1.50 22.03 -23.58
C GLY A 62 -2.02 21.32 -22.33
N MET A 63 -1.36 21.55 -21.22
CA MET A 63 -1.71 21.03 -19.91
C MET A 63 -3.08 21.53 -19.46
N LYS A 64 -3.90 20.66 -18.86
CA LYS A 64 -5.26 20.97 -18.48
C LYS A 64 -5.63 20.38 -17.12
N LEU A 65 -6.42 21.11 -16.36
CA LEU A 65 -7.20 20.58 -15.25
C LEU A 65 -8.50 20.02 -15.82
N LYS A 66 -8.68 18.71 -15.78
CA LYS A 66 -9.86 17.99 -16.25
C LYS A 66 -10.71 17.54 -15.07
N VAL A 67 -12.04 17.68 -15.20
CA VAL A 67 -13.00 17.25 -14.18
C VAL A 67 -13.95 16.24 -14.80
N TYR A 68 -13.98 15.03 -14.23
CA TYR A 68 -14.84 13.95 -14.69
C TYR A 68 -16.01 13.72 -13.72
N ARG A 69 -17.17 13.45 -14.29
CA ARG A 69 -18.36 12.94 -13.60
C ARG A 69 -18.71 11.58 -14.17
N GLY A 70 -18.48 10.51 -13.41
CA GLY A 70 -18.55 9.16 -13.95
C GLY A 70 -17.56 8.98 -15.09
N THR A 71 -18.04 8.63 -16.28
CA THR A 71 -17.20 8.44 -17.48
C THR A 71 -17.13 9.68 -18.38
N SER A 72 -17.83 10.78 -18.04
CA SER A 72 -17.92 11.96 -18.87
C SER A 72 -17.06 13.11 -18.35
N LEU A 73 -16.33 13.75 -19.26
CA LEU A 73 -15.63 15.01 -19.00
C LEU A 73 -16.65 16.15 -18.85
N THR A 74 -16.68 16.80 -17.70
CA THR A 74 -17.63 17.88 -17.41
C THR A 74 -17.02 19.27 -17.53
N SER A 75 -15.74 19.41 -17.26
CA SER A 75 -15.03 20.68 -17.35
C SER A 75 -13.57 20.47 -17.65
N GLU A 76 -12.99 21.39 -18.41
CA GLU A 76 -11.53 21.48 -18.59
C GLU A 76 -11.09 22.93 -18.50
N SER A 77 -9.94 23.13 -17.85
CA SER A 77 -9.30 24.45 -17.71
C SER A 77 -7.83 24.34 -18.07
N THR A 78 -7.33 25.26 -18.89
CA THR A 78 -5.93 25.27 -19.28
C THR A 78 -5.03 25.66 -18.11
N LEU A 79 -3.97 24.91 -17.90
CA LEU A 79 -2.93 25.22 -16.92
C LEU A 79 -1.78 25.97 -17.58
N LEU A 80 -1.18 26.91 -16.84
CA LEU A 80 -0.13 27.77 -17.36
C LEU A 80 1.25 27.10 -17.34
N ASP A 81 1.44 26.12 -16.45
CA ASP A 81 2.73 25.44 -16.25
C ASP A 81 2.47 23.99 -15.80
N LEU A 82 3.52 23.19 -15.77
CA LEU A 82 3.48 21.76 -15.44
C LEU A 82 2.89 21.53 -14.05
N PRO A 83 1.74 20.81 -13.91
CA PRO A 83 1.19 20.50 -12.61
C PRO A 83 2.05 19.45 -11.89
N SER A 84 2.37 19.69 -10.64
CA SER A 84 3.08 18.76 -9.75
C SER A 84 2.19 18.16 -8.68
N GLY A 85 0.96 18.70 -8.50
CA GLY A 85 -0.02 18.16 -7.59
C GLY A 85 -1.36 18.88 -7.69
N VAL A 86 -2.45 18.15 -7.42
CA VAL A 86 -3.82 18.66 -7.39
C VAL A 86 -4.48 18.16 -6.12
N VAL A 87 -5.07 19.05 -5.34
CA VAL A 87 -5.82 18.70 -4.14
C VAL A 87 -7.07 19.58 -3.99
N ALA A 88 -8.13 18.98 -3.50
CA ALA A 88 -9.34 19.71 -3.09
C ALA A 88 -9.31 19.96 -1.59
N PHE A 89 -9.70 21.16 -1.16
CA PHE A 89 -9.68 21.57 0.23
C PHE A 89 -10.74 22.61 0.53
N PHE A 90 -11.23 22.64 1.75
CA PHE A 90 -12.16 23.67 2.21
C PHE A 90 -11.38 24.87 2.73
N MET A 91 -11.58 26.03 2.09
CA MET A 91 -10.89 27.27 2.44
C MET A 91 -11.53 27.96 3.65
N ASP A 92 -12.84 27.98 3.68
CA ASP A 92 -13.67 28.75 4.61
C ASP A 92 -14.88 27.93 5.09
N LEU A 93 -15.63 28.49 6.04
CA LEU A 93 -16.86 27.91 6.57
C LEU A 93 -18.13 28.47 5.93
N HIS A 94 -18.02 29.27 4.86
CA HIS A 94 -19.16 29.91 4.21
C HIS A 94 -20.02 28.89 3.45
N GLU A 95 -21.34 29.06 3.56
CA GLU A 95 -22.32 28.31 2.77
C GLU A 95 -22.48 28.91 1.36
N PRO A 96 -22.61 28.09 0.30
CA PRO A 96 -22.55 26.64 0.28
C PRO A 96 -21.12 26.11 0.45
N ARG A 97 -20.93 25.06 1.28
CA ARG A 97 -19.63 24.44 1.51
C ARG A 97 -19.17 23.66 0.30
N ILE A 98 -18.45 24.32 -0.58
CA ILE A 98 -17.86 23.74 -1.79
C ILE A 98 -16.35 23.85 -1.67
N PRO A 99 -15.60 22.74 -1.84
CA PRO A 99 -14.16 22.78 -1.76
C PRO A 99 -13.57 23.58 -2.92
N ALA A 100 -12.49 24.29 -2.66
CA ALA A 100 -11.61 24.86 -3.65
C ALA A 100 -10.62 23.81 -4.15
N VAL A 101 -10.10 23.99 -5.36
CA VAL A 101 -9.08 23.13 -5.94
C VAL A 101 -7.76 23.89 -5.99
N ALA A 102 -6.72 23.35 -5.37
CA ALA A 102 -5.36 23.86 -5.46
C ALA A 102 -4.56 23.02 -6.46
N VAL A 103 -3.95 23.70 -7.43
CA VAL A 103 -3.04 23.10 -8.40
C VAL A 103 -1.64 23.66 -8.16
N ALA A 104 -0.73 22.80 -7.73
CA ALA A 104 0.68 23.14 -7.59
C ALA A 104 1.35 23.05 -8.95
N SER A 105 2.12 24.08 -9.32
CA SER A 105 2.75 24.19 -10.62
C SER A 105 4.00 25.06 -10.53
N GLY A 106 5.17 24.47 -10.72
CA GLY A 106 6.44 25.16 -10.50
C GLY A 106 6.57 25.72 -9.07
N PRO A 107 6.86 27.01 -8.88
CA PRO A 107 6.94 27.66 -7.58
C PRO A 107 5.58 28.18 -7.08
N CYS A 108 4.51 27.97 -7.83
CA CYS A 108 3.22 28.59 -7.60
C CYS A 108 2.14 27.56 -7.26
N ILE A 109 1.13 28.00 -6.51
CA ILE A 109 -0.13 27.30 -6.32
C ILE A 109 -1.23 28.16 -6.90
N TYR A 110 -1.99 27.57 -7.81
CA TYR A 110 -3.17 28.19 -8.39
C TYR A 110 -4.40 27.63 -7.70
N VAL A 111 -5.20 28.48 -7.10
CA VAL A 111 -6.42 28.11 -6.40
C VAL A 111 -7.61 28.43 -7.29
N TYR A 112 -8.48 27.45 -7.48
CA TYR A 112 -9.72 27.56 -8.24
C TYR A 112 -10.90 27.44 -7.28
N LYS A 113 -11.79 28.41 -7.27
CA LYS A 113 -13.08 28.37 -6.57
C LYS A 113 -14.20 28.25 -7.62
N ASN A 114 -15.08 27.27 -7.50
CA ASN A 114 -16.09 26.95 -8.51
C ASN A 114 -15.48 26.75 -9.92
N LEU A 115 -14.34 26.07 -10.00
CA LEU A 115 -13.57 25.81 -11.23
C LEU A 115 -13.12 27.08 -11.99
N ARG A 116 -13.14 28.25 -11.33
CA ARG A 116 -12.61 29.51 -11.87
C ARG A 116 -11.35 29.91 -11.12
N PRO A 117 -10.33 30.46 -11.81
CA PRO A 117 -9.14 30.98 -11.14
C PRO A 117 -9.54 32.01 -10.06
N TYR A 118 -9.07 31.79 -8.84
CA TYR A 118 -9.40 32.63 -7.68
C TYR A 118 -8.17 33.32 -7.12
N PHE A 119 -7.10 32.57 -6.83
CA PHE A 119 -5.91 33.10 -6.18
C PHE A 119 -4.65 32.41 -6.69
N LYS A 120 -3.53 33.14 -6.67
CA LYS A 120 -2.20 32.59 -6.96
C LYS A 120 -1.27 32.87 -5.79
N PHE A 121 -0.80 31.82 -5.16
CA PHE A 121 0.27 31.88 -4.18
C PHE A 121 1.61 31.56 -4.83
N THR A 122 2.65 32.31 -4.49
CA THR A 122 4.01 32.02 -4.96
C THR A 122 4.90 31.78 -3.75
N LEU A 123 5.65 30.67 -3.77
CA LEU A 123 6.61 30.36 -2.72
C LEU A 123 7.63 31.48 -2.54
N PRO A 124 8.11 31.74 -1.32
CA PRO A 124 9.15 32.72 -1.07
C PRO A 124 10.42 32.35 -1.82
N SER A 125 11.15 33.36 -2.29
CA SER A 125 12.45 33.16 -2.93
C SER A 125 13.47 32.63 -1.91
N LEU A 126 14.30 31.70 -2.35
CA LEU A 126 15.40 31.19 -1.57
C LEU A 126 16.53 32.20 -1.50
N GLN A 127 17.40 32.06 -0.49
CA GLN A 127 18.61 32.86 -0.41
C GLN A 127 19.48 32.66 -1.65
N VAL A 128 19.89 33.73 -2.23
CA VAL A 128 20.81 33.75 -3.37
C VAL A 128 22.24 33.78 -2.85
N ASN A 129 23.12 33.09 -3.54
CA ASN A 129 24.55 33.13 -3.23
C ASN A 129 25.10 34.57 -3.42
N THR A 130 25.72 35.11 -2.40
CA THR A 130 26.26 36.49 -2.43
C THR A 130 27.34 36.64 -3.49
N LEU A 131 28.24 35.65 -3.62
CA LEU A 131 29.29 35.66 -4.65
C LEU A 131 28.70 35.63 -6.07
N GLU A 132 27.60 34.89 -6.26
CA GLU A 132 26.87 34.89 -7.54
C GLU A 132 26.28 36.27 -7.85
N GLN A 133 25.73 36.94 -6.84
CA GLN A 133 25.23 38.31 -7.01
C GLN A 133 26.32 39.28 -7.40
N ASP A 134 27.47 39.23 -6.72
CA ASP A 134 28.60 40.09 -6.98
C ASP A 134 29.15 39.91 -8.41
N VAL A 135 29.29 38.67 -8.86
CA VAL A 135 29.76 38.37 -10.22
C VAL A 135 28.79 38.88 -11.28
N TRP A 136 27.48 38.68 -11.11
CA TRP A 136 26.49 39.23 -12.04
C TRP A 136 26.38 40.77 -11.97
N GLN A 137 26.67 41.36 -10.81
CA GLN A 137 26.80 42.82 -10.69
C GLN A 137 27.95 43.34 -11.54
N GLN A 138 29.13 42.72 -11.48
CA GLN A 138 30.28 43.06 -12.29
C GLN A 138 30.03 42.93 -13.80
N VAL A 139 29.24 41.90 -14.20
CA VAL A 139 28.78 41.76 -15.60
C VAL A 139 27.83 42.88 -16.00
N ARG A 140 26.94 43.31 -15.10
CA ARG A 140 26.05 44.46 -15.36
C ARG A 140 26.82 45.74 -15.58
N GLU A 141 27.91 45.94 -14.84
CA GLU A 141 28.79 47.09 -14.93
C GLU A 141 29.80 47.01 -16.10
N GLY A 142 29.80 45.89 -16.85
CA GLY A 142 30.67 45.69 -18.00
C GLY A 142 32.13 45.40 -17.64
N GLN A 143 32.40 44.97 -16.41
CA GLN A 143 33.76 44.71 -15.92
C GLN A 143 34.30 43.34 -16.32
N ILE A 144 33.39 42.40 -16.67
CA ILE A 144 33.73 41.01 -16.95
C ILE A 144 33.06 40.56 -18.25
N ASP A 145 33.82 39.83 -19.07
CA ASP A 145 33.36 39.17 -20.29
C ASP A 145 32.67 37.83 -20.00
N PRO A 146 31.85 37.28 -20.92
CA PRO A 146 31.11 36.04 -20.71
C PRO A 146 31.97 34.81 -20.42
N LEU A 147 33.18 34.73 -20.95
CA LEU A 147 34.07 33.59 -20.67
C LEU A 147 34.58 33.62 -19.21
N THR A 148 35.02 34.80 -18.76
CA THR A 148 35.40 35.01 -17.35
C THR A 148 34.24 34.79 -16.40
N LEU A 149 33.03 35.21 -16.78
CA LEU A 149 31.80 34.89 -16.03
C LEU A 149 31.61 33.39 -15.86
N LYS A 150 31.82 32.60 -16.93
CA LYS A 150 31.71 31.13 -16.87
C LYS A 150 32.69 30.52 -15.88
N GLU A 151 33.96 30.91 -15.95
CA GLU A 151 35.01 30.42 -15.05
C GLU A 151 34.71 30.75 -13.58
N MET A 152 34.28 32.00 -13.32
CA MET A 152 33.91 32.43 -11.96
C MET A 152 32.71 31.66 -11.42
N LEU A 153 31.67 31.47 -12.23
CA LEU A 153 30.49 30.69 -11.83
C LEU A 153 30.81 29.20 -11.62
N GLU A 154 31.68 28.59 -12.43
CA GLU A 154 32.19 27.24 -12.22
C GLU A 154 33.00 27.12 -10.91
N SER A 155 33.82 28.12 -10.59
CA SER A 155 34.56 28.18 -9.34
C SER A 155 33.62 28.26 -8.13
N ILE A 156 32.57 29.09 -8.21
CA ILE A 156 31.54 29.21 -7.17
C ILE A 156 30.80 27.91 -7.04
N ARG A 157 30.40 27.25 -8.14
CA ARG A 157 29.71 25.95 -8.13
C ARG A 157 30.48 24.85 -7.39
N ARG A 158 31.83 24.87 -7.48
CA ARG A 158 32.71 23.89 -6.82
C ARG A 158 32.94 24.17 -5.34
N LYS A 159 32.88 25.43 -4.90
CA LYS A 159 33.34 25.86 -3.57
C LYS A 159 32.20 26.32 -2.63
N ALA A 160 31.05 26.68 -3.18
CA ALA A 160 29.99 27.31 -2.39
C ALA A 160 29.00 26.31 -1.78
N ASP A 161 28.61 26.53 -0.52
CA ASP A 161 27.58 25.76 0.19
C ASP A 161 26.18 26.03 -0.37
N VAL A 162 25.93 27.22 -0.91
CA VAL A 162 24.66 27.63 -1.51
C VAL A 162 24.67 27.38 -3.01
N PRO A 163 23.79 26.55 -3.57
CA PRO A 163 23.73 26.27 -5.00
C PRO A 163 23.45 27.53 -5.82
N LEU A 164 23.96 27.55 -7.05
CA LEU A 164 23.73 28.64 -8.01
C LEU A 164 22.25 28.74 -8.42
N SER A 165 21.83 29.93 -8.87
CA SER A 165 20.50 30.15 -9.45
C SER A 165 20.32 29.38 -10.78
N MET A 166 19.07 29.11 -11.16
CA MET A 166 18.77 28.49 -12.46
C MET A 166 19.32 29.28 -13.65
N ARG A 167 19.39 30.62 -13.53
CA ARG A 167 19.97 31.47 -14.54
C ARG A 167 21.44 31.14 -14.77
N SER A 168 22.23 31.07 -13.71
CA SER A 168 23.67 30.74 -13.81
C SER A 168 23.89 29.29 -14.23
N LEU A 169 23.07 28.33 -13.76
CA LEU A 169 23.16 26.95 -14.22
C LEU A 169 22.85 26.80 -15.71
N ARG A 170 21.85 27.54 -16.23
CA ARG A 170 21.50 27.55 -17.65
C ARG A 170 22.62 28.20 -18.48
N PHE A 171 23.20 29.31 -18.01
CA PHE A 171 24.34 29.94 -18.63
C PHE A 171 25.54 28.99 -18.76
N LEU A 172 25.83 28.21 -17.71
CA LEU A 172 26.94 27.23 -17.73
C LEU A 172 26.73 26.09 -18.74
N SER A 173 25.50 25.83 -19.16
CA SER A 173 25.16 24.79 -20.15
C SER A 173 25.10 25.27 -21.58
N LEU A 174 25.31 26.59 -21.83
CA LEU A 174 25.28 27.18 -23.18
C LEU A 174 26.60 26.98 -23.90
N ASP A 175 26.51 26.91 -25.24
CA ASP A 175 27.65 26.96 -26.12
C ASP A 175 28.27 28.36 -26.13
N PRO A 176 29.59 28.49 -26.41
CA PRO A 176 30.27 29.78 -26.38
C PRO A 176 29.63 30.86 -27.25
N ASP A 177 29.07 30.47 -28.40
CA ASP A 177 28.45 31.39 -29.37
C ASP A 177 27.15 32.02 -28.89
N GLU A 178 26.43 31.34 -27.96
CA GLU A 178 25.14 31.81 -27.41
C GLU A 178 25.29 32.59 -26.09
N MET A 179 26.51 32.63 -25.51
CA MET A 179 26.72 33.21 -24.18
C MET A 179 26.55 34.73 -24.18
N ASP A 180 27.01 35.40 -25.22
CA ASP A 180 26.92 36.87 -25.33
C ASP A 180 25.46 37.31 -25.37
N ASP A 181 24.65 36.68 -26.22
CA ASP A 181 23.23 37.00 -26.37
C ASP A 181 22.48 36.74 -25.07
N TYR A 182 22.80 35.64 -24.40
CA TYR A 182 22.18 35.29 -23.12
C TYR A 182 22.51 36.31 -22.02
N VAL A 183 23.76 36.74 -21.94
CA VAL A 183 24.20 37.77 -20.98
C VAL A 183 23.50 39.09 -21.26
N GLN A 184 23.42 39.54 -22.51
CA GLN A 184 22.75 40.79 -22.87
C GLN A 184 21.28 40.78 -22.46
N LEU A 185 20.59 39.65 -22.67
CA LEU A 185 19.19 39.46 -22.33
C LEU A 185 18.93 39.48 -20.81
N HIS A 186 19.85 38.93 -20.03
CA HIS A 186 19.63 38.68 -18.61
C HIS A 186 20.36 39.59 -17.64
N LYS A 187 21.37 40.38 -18.08
CA LYS A 187 22.22 41.21 -17.21
C LYS A 187 21.46 42.22 -16.35
N GLN A 188 20.31 42.73 -16.85
CA GLN A 188 19.51 43.74 -16.12
C GLN A 188 18.53 43.13 -15.13
N GLN A 189 18.24 41.85 -15.24
CA GLN A 189 17.27 41.19 -14.37
C GLN A 189 17.88 40.84 -13.00
N PRO A 190 17.17 41.01 -11.88
CA PRO A 190 17.66 40.59 -10.59
C PRO A 190 17.78 39.06 -10.54
N ILE A 191 18.80 38.56 -9.84
CA ILE A 191 18.95 37.14 -9.61
C ILE A 191 17.86 36.70 -8.62
N ARG A 192 17.11 35.72 -9.02
CA ARG A 192 16.10 35.07 -8.13
C ARG A 192 16.37 33.58 -8.11
N ARG A 193 16.33 33.03 -6.93
CA ARG A 193 16.38 31.60 -6.73
C ARG A 193 15.03 31.13 -6.17
N GLN A 194 14.30 30.35 -6.96
CA GLN A 194 13.01 29.82 -6.58
C GLN A 194 13.10 28.31 -6.48
N THR A 195 12.38 27.75 -5.51
CA THR A 195 12.19 26.31 -5.39
C THR A 195 10.94 25.89 -6.16
N VAL A 196 10.85 24.59 -6.45
CA VAL A 196 9.72 23.98 -7.15
C VAL A 196 8.94 23.11 -6.17
N ILE A 197 7.63 23.10 -6.28
CA ILE A 197 6.76 22.24 -5.50
C ILE A 197 6.84 20.81 -6.08
N THR A 198 7.13 19.84 -5.22
CA THR A 198 7.26 18.43 -5.61
C THR A 198 6.02 17.62 -5.27
N CYS A 199 5.34 17.96 -4.18
CA CYS A 199 4.11 17.31 -3.75
C CYS A 199 3.26 18.27 -2.91
N ILE A 200 1.95 18.04 -2.91
CA ILE A 200 0.96 18.82 -2.14
C ILE A 200 -0.03 17.87 -1.48
N SER A 201 -0.51 18.22 -0.30
CA SER A 201 -1.52 17.49 0.45
C SER A 201 -2.34 18.47 1.31
N THR A 202 -3.32 17.98 2.03
CA THR A 202 -4.18 18.78 2.91
C THR A 202 -4.05 18.34 4.36
N LEU A 203 -4.18 19.28 5.29
CA LEU A 203 -4.19 19.07 6.73
C LEU A 203 -5.38 19.79 7.33
N LYS A 204 -6.27 19.09 8.01
CA LYS A 204 -7.39 19.71 8.72
C LYS A 204 -6.88 20.76 9.71
N LYS A 205 -7.54 21.93 9.78
CA LYS A 205 -7.08 23.03 10.65
C LYS A 205 -7.43 22.76 12.10
N SER A 206 -8.70 22.72 12.45
CA SER A 206 -9.19 22.61 13.83
C SER A 206 -10.23 21.53 14.07
N THR A 207 -11.00 21.14 13.05
CA THR A 207 -12.04 20.11 13.14
C THR A 207 -11.68 18.89 12.33
N ALA A 208 -12.08 17.70 12.80
CA ALA A 208 -11.85 16.42 12.10
C ALA A 208 -12.91 16.11 11.04
N ASP A 209 -13.93 16.97 10.89
CA ASP A 209 -15.04 16.76 9.98
C ASP A 209 -14.57 16.74 8.52
N ASP A 210 -15.22 15.96 7.68
CA ASP A 210 -14.82 15.80 6.27
C ASP A 210 -14.88 17.14 5.51
N ASP A 211 -15.82 18.01 5.85
CA ASP A 211 -15.99 19.35 5.31
C ASP A 211 -15.29 20.46 6.12
N GLY A 212 -14.42 20.09 7.08
CA GLY A 212 -13.64 21.01 7.90
C GLY A 212 -12.58 21.74 7.08
N VAL A 213 -12.36 23.03 7.46
CA VAL A 213 -11.30 23.88 6.87
C VAL A 213 -9.95 23.17 6.91
N SER A 214 -9.22 23.20 5.79
CA SER A 214 -7.98 22.44 5.63
C SER A 214 -6.84 23.34 5.14
N CYS A 215 -5.73 23.31 5.86
CA CYS A 215 -4.48 23.93 5.44
C CYS A 215 -3.85 23.16 4.27
N LEU A 216 -3.11 23.85 3.41
CA LEU A 216 -2.31 23.21 2.37
C LEU A 216 -0.93 22.86 2.91
N VAL A 217 -0.49 21.63 2.67
CA VAL A 217 0.85 21.14 3.01
C VAL A 217 1.63 20.93 1.73
N ILE A 218 2.80 21.55 1.62
CA ILE A 218 3.57 21.65 0.38
C ILE A 218 4.98 21.15 0.61
N GLY A 219 5.40 20.16 -0.14
CA GLY A 219 6.79 19.72 -0.20
C GLY A 219 7.53 20.39 -1.37
N THR A 220 8.79 20.73 -1.17
CA THR A 220 9.59 21.45 -2.17
C THR A 220 10.91 20.76 -2.48
N GLU A 221 11.44 21.02 -3.67
CA GLU A 221 12.76 20.53 -4.13
C GLU A 221 13.91 20.99 -3.22
N SER A 222 13.75 22.14 -2.52
CA SER A 222 14.71 22.65 -1.53
C SER A 222 14.69 21.88 -0.20
N CYS A 223 14.02 20.75 -0.14
CA CYS A 223 13.91 19.90 1.07
C CYS A 223 13.14 20.54 2.20
N ASP A 224 12.26 21.49 1.92
CA ASP A 224 11.39 22.13 2.89
C ASP A 224 9.93 21.66 2.73
N VAL A 225 9.23 21.55 3.85
CA VAL A 225 7.78 21.34 3.91
C VAL A 225 7.15 22.58 4.54
N TYR A 226 6.19 23.17 3.84
CA TYR A 226 5.43 24.33 4.30
C TYR A 226 4.00 23.94 4.60
N VAL A 227 3.44 24.53 5.65
CA VAL A 227 2.01 24.48 5.95
C VAL A 227 1.44 25.88 5.74
N LEU A 228 0.47 26.01 4.85
CA LEU A 228 -0.17 27.28 4.51
C LEU A 228 -1.56 27.38 5.14
N ASP A 229 -1.89 28.57 5.60
CA ASP A 229 -3.26 28.92 6.00
C ASP A 229 -4.19 28.89 4.78
N PRO A 230 -5.37 28.28 4.87
CA PRO A 230 -6.25 28.13 3.71
C PRO A 230 -6.91 29.43 3.26
N GLU A 231 -7.12 30.38 4.17
CA GLU A 231 -7.83 31.62 3.92
C GLU A 231 -6.89 32.78 3.58
N ALA A 232 -5.87 32.99 4.42
CA ALA A 232 -4.91 34.09 4.26
C ALA A 232 -3.71 33.74 3.36
N PHE A 233 -3.49 32.45 3.03
CA PHE A 233 -2.35 31.96 2.28
C PHE A 233 -0.98 32.39 2.84
N ILE A 234 -0.89 32.49 4.15
CA ILE A 234 0.36 32.74 4.87
C ILE A 234 1.00 31.42 5.31
N ILE A 235 2.31 31.42 5.44
CA ILE A 235 3.06 30.26 5.92
C ILE A 235 2.91 30.18 7.43
N LEU A 236 2.22 29.12 7.91
CA LEU A 236 2.00 28.83 9.33
C LEU A 236 3.19 28.09 9.93
N SER A 237 3.82 27.21 9.17
CA SER A 237 4.95 26.41 9.64
C SER A 237 5.87 26.07 8.47
N LYS A 238 7.17 26.01 8.78
CA LYS A 238 8.22 25.53 7.88
C LYS A 238 9.02 24.45 8.58
N MET A 239 9.21 23.32 7.92
CA MET A 239 9.98 22.17 8.41
C MET A 239 10.97 21.74 7.35
N SER A 240 12.24 21.50 7.72
CA SER A 240 13.28 21.11 6.77
C SER A 240 13.55 19.60 6.87
N LEU A 241 13.82 18.99 5.73
CA LEU A 241 14.10 17.57 5.54
C LEU A 241 15.52 17.37 5.02
N PRO A 242 16.12 16.18 5.21
CA PRO A 242 17.46 15.89 4.66
C PRO A 242 17.46 15.65 3.15
N ALA A 243 16.30 15.42 2.53
CA ALA A 243 16.17 15.18 1.09
C ALA A 243 14.81 15.64 0.56
N ALA A 244 14.71 15.86 -0.75
CA ALA A 244 13.49 16.36 -1.38
C ALA A 244 12.32 15.37 -1.23
N PRO A 245 11.15 15.84 -0.79
CA PRO A 245 9.93 15.05 -0.65
C PRO A 245 9.39 14.64 -2.03
N SER A 246 8.88 13.41 -2.13
CA SER A 246 8.23 12.88 -3.33
C SER A 246 6.77 12.54 -3.09
N PHE A 247 6.48 11.92 -1.96
CA PHE A 247 5.13 11.56 -1.54
C PHE A 247 4.90 12.02 -0.11
N MET A 248 3.68 12.43 0.17
CA MET A 248 3.32 12.98 1.47
C MET A 248 1.93 12.50 1.85
N ASP A 249 1.82 11.95 3.06
CA ASP A 249 0.57 11.58 3.70
C ASP A 249 0.42 12.35 5.00
N VAL A 250 -0.75 12.94 5.22
CA VAL A 250 -0.98 13.88 6.31
C VAL A 250 -2.17 13.43 7.14
N THR A 251 -1.98 13.34 8.45
CA THR A 251 -3.01 12.92 9.40
C THR A 251 -3.07 13.87 10.60
N GLY A 252 -4.26 14.01 11.19
CA GLY A 252 -4.48 14.84 12.36
C GLY A 252 -4.98 16.24 12.03
N GLN A 253 -4.79 17.18 12.96
CA GLN A 253 -5.29 18.55 12.90
C GLN A 253 -4.18 19.53 13.28
N PHE A 254 -4.07 20.64 12.54
CA PHE A 254 -3.00 21.62 12.75
C PHE A 254 -3.02 22.21 14.17
N ASP A 255 -4.20 22.56 14.66
CA ASP A 255 -4.34 23.22 15.96
C ASP A 255 -4.21 22.25 17.15
N VAL A 256 -4.39 20.95 16.95
CA VAL A 256 -4.33 19.93 18.01
C VAL A 256 -3.03 19.15 17.94
N GLU A 257 -2.97 18.16 17.09
CA GLU A 257 -1.80 17.34 16.80
C GLU A 257 -1.86 16.84 15.37
N PHE A 258 -0.75 16.93 14.65
CA PHE A 258 -0.66 16.42 13.30
C PHE A 258 0.60 15.59 13.09
N ARG A 259 0.54 14.74 12.10
CA ARG A 259 1.65 13.94 11.63
C ARG A 259 1.71 14.02 10.11
N ILE A 260 2.86 14.43 9.58
CA ILE A 260 3.14 14.43 8.16
C ILE A 260 4.17 13.35 7.91
N THR A 261 3.78 12.30 7.20
CA THR A 261 4.66 11.23 6.77
C THR A 261 5.16 11.55 5.37
N VAL A 262 6.47 11.70 5.22
CA VAL A 262 7.09 12.15 3.98
C VAL A 262 8.04 11.08 3.47
N ALA A 263 7.80 10.60 2.26
CA ALA A 263 8.74 9.76 1.53
C ALA A 263 9.62 10.65 0.64
N CYS A 264 10.94 10.57 0.85
CA CYS A 264 11.92 11.38 0.16
C CYS A 264 12.65 10.62 -0.95
N ARG A 265 13.24 11.35 -1.91
CA ARG A 265 13.99 10.77 -3.03
C ARG A 265 15.21 9.94 -2.64
N ASN A 266 15.71 10.10 -1.42
CA ASN A 266 16.79 9.26 -0.87
C ASN A 266 16.32 7.86 -0.42
N GLY A 267 15.04 7.50 -0.67
CA GLY A 267 14.45 6.23 -0.27
C GLY A 267 14.10 6.11 1.22
N ASN A 268 14.21 7.19 1.98
CA ASN A 268 13.85 7.22 3.39
C ASN A 268 12.48 7.87 3.61
N ILE A 269 11.80 7.43 4.67
CA ILE A 269 10.53 8.00 5.13
C ILE A 269 10.79 8.75 6.44
N TYR A 270 10.33 9.98 6.50
CA TYR A 270 10.41 10.85 7.66
C TYR A 270 9.02 11.17 8.18
N ILE A 271 8.89 11.28 9.50
CA ILE A 271 7.64 11.68 10.14
C ILE A 271 7.88 13.03 10.82
N LEU A 272 7.18 14.05 10.34
CA LEU A 272 7.19 15.38 10.89
C LEU A 272 6.00 15.54 11.85
N ARG A 273 6.25 16.16 13.00
CA ARG A 273 5.24 16.50 13.99
C ARG A 273 5.38 17.96 14.37
N ARG A 274 4.37 18.53 15.01
CA ARG A 274 4.48 19.87 15.59
C ARG A 274 5.66 19.89 16.56
N PRO A 275 6.64 20.80 16.40
CA PRO A 275 7.77 20.91 17.31
C PRO A 275 7.26 21.30 18.69
N LYS A 276 7.31 20.38 19.64
CA LYS A 276 7.03 20.67 21.05
C LYS A 276 8.27 21.21 21.76
N GLU A 277 9.47 20.96 21.25
CA GLU A 277 10.77 21.48 21.72
C GLU A 277 11.84 21.28 20.63
N GLU A 278 12.83 22.15 20.57
CA GLU A 278 13.85 22.29 19.52
C GLU A 278 14.80 21.08 19.31
N ASN A 279 14.64 19.94 20.00
CA ASN A 279 15.60 18.83 20.00
C ASN A 279 15.00 17.44 19.82
N SER A 280 13.92 17.28 19.06
CA SER A 280 13.44 15.91 18.73
C SER A 280 14.26 15.33 17.59
N PRO A 281 14.96 14.18 17.78
CA PRO A 281 15.70 13.54 16.68
C PRO A 281 14.73 13.10 15.60
N LEU A 282 15.14 13.31 14.34
CA LEU A 282 14.48 12.82 13.12
C LEU A 282 13.97 11.39 13.30
N GLY A 283 12.75 11.18 12.84
CA GLY A 283 11.95 9.99 13.04
C GLY A 283 12.68 8.65 12.99
N LYS A 284 12.40 7.80 13.96
CA LYS A 284 12.96 6.46 14.07
C LYS A 284 12.36 5.55 12.98
N ARG A 285 13.22 4.86 12.21
CA ARG A 285 12.78 3.85 11.24
C ARG A 285 12.05 2.72 11.98
N LEU A 286 10.77 2.51 11.66
CA LEU A 286 9.95 1.47 12.29
C LEU A 286 10.16 0.10 11.60
N TRP A 287 10.12 0.06 10.26
CA TRP A 287 10.29 -1.17 9.49
C TRP A 287 10.73 -0.89 8.05
N ARG A 288 11.14 -1.93 7.35
CA ARG A 288 11.52 -1.90 5.94
C ARG A 288 10.95 -3.12 5.22
N THR A 289 10.41 -2.91 4.04
CA THR A 289 10.00 -3.97 3.10
C THR A 289 10.76 -3.79 1.79
N VAL A 290 11.18 -4.89 1.18
CA VAL A 290 11.79 -4.89 -0.14
C VAL A 290 10.71 -5.30 -1.13
N LEU A 291 10.46 -4.47 -2.12
CA LEU A 291 9.47 -4.69 -3.17
C LEU A 291 10.13 -5.28 -4.41
N ALA A 292 9.34 -6.00 -5.20
CA ALA A 292 9.82 -6.66 -6.43
C ALA A 292 10.17 -5.67 -7.55
N ALA A 293 9.59 -4.46 -7.53
CA ALA A 293 9.81 -3.42 -8.53
C ALA A 293 9.74 -2.01 -7.90
N PRO A 294 10.26 -0.99 -8.58
CA PRO A 294 10.17 0.40 -8.13
C PRO A 294 8.71 0.86 -7.97
N ILE A 295 8.46 1.69 -6.95
CA ILE A 295 7.16 2.31 -6.71
C ILE A 295 6.97 3.45 -7.72
N THR A 296 5.84 3.43 -8.42
CA THR A 296 5.42 4.50 -9.34
C THR A 296 4.46 5.48 -8.69
N THR A 297 3.60 4.98 -7.82
CA THR A 297 2.58 5.78 -7.13
C THR A 297 2.21 5.16 -5.79
N MET A 298 1.72 5.97 -4.88
CA MET A 298 1.25 5.56 -3.55
C MET A 298 -0.01 6.33 -3.20
N ALA A 299 -0.99 5.64 -2.61
CA ALA A 299 -2.19 6.26 -2.06
C ALA A 299 -2.62 5.57 -0.77
N ALA A 300 -3.18 6.34 0.16
CA ALA A 300 -3.84 5.79 1.33
C ALA A 300 -5.20 5.20 0.95
N MET A 301 -5.54 4.07 1.55
CA MET A 301 -6.87 3.46 1.48
C MET A 301 -7.47 3.49 2.88
N ASP A 302 -8.36 4.43 3.11
CA ASP A 302 -9.08 4.57 4.36
C ASP A 302 -10.55 4.20 4.18
N LEU A 303 -11.04 3.30 5.04
CA LEU A 303 -12.43 2.87 5.11
C LEU A 303 -12.92 3.09 6.55
N PRO A 304 -13.29 4.32 6.92
CA PRO A 304 -13.65 4.68 8.30
C PRO A 304 -14.83 3.87 8.82
N THR A 305 -15.79 3.51 7.95
CA THR A 305 -16.94 2.65 8.31
C THR A 305 -16.55 1.25 8.77
N ARG A 306 -15.35 0.78 8.42
CA ARG A 306 -14.80 -0.53 8.78
C ARG A 306 -13.60 -0.46 9.73
N GLY A 307 -13.15 0.74 10.08
CA GLY A 307 -11.92 0.94 10.85
C GLY A 307 -10.68 0.36 10.17
N PHE A 308 -10.66 0.36 8.82
CA PHE A 308 -9.62 -0.25 8.02
C PHE A 308 -8.78 0.84 7.35
N GLN A 309 -7.48 0.80 7.62
CA GLN A 309 -6.49 1.67 6.99
C GLN A 309 -5.40 0.83 6.36
N ALA A 310 -5.05 1.14 5.12
CA ALA A 310 -4.05 0.44 4.33
C ALA A 310 -3.39 1.39 3.32
N VAL A 311 -2.34 0.93 2.68
CA VAL A 311 -1.61 1.70 1.66
C VAL A 311 -1.62 0.93 0.36
N LEU A 312 -2.02 1.59 -0.72
CA LEU A 312 -1.95 1.12 -2.09
C LEU A 312 -0.63 1.56 -2.71
N LEU A 313 0.12 0.62 -3.25
CA LEU A 313 1.39 0.87 -3.94
C LEU A 313 1.28 0.42 -5.39
N GLY A 314 1.43 1.35 -6.33
CA GLY A 314 1.61 1.03 -7.74
C GLY A 314 3.07 0.73 -8.03
N LEU A 315 3.34 -0.36 -8.71
CA LEU A 315 4.68 -0.82 -9.05
C LEU A 315 4.92 -0.78 -10.57
N ALA A 316 6.18 -0.65 -10.95
CA ALA A 316 6.59 -0.61 -12.36
C ALA A 316 6.40 -1.94 -13.12
N ASN A 317 6.08 -3.04 -12.41
CA ASN A 317 5.77 -4.35 -13.00
C ASN A 317 4.28 -4.55 -13.34
N CYS A 318 3.50 -3.48 -13.46
CA CYS A 318 2.06 -3.51 -13.73
C CYS A 318 1.24 -4.19 -12.60
N GLU A 319 1.68 -4.05 -11.36
CA GLU A 319 0.95 -4.52 -10.19
C GLU A 319 0.63 -3.36 -9.24
N VAL A 320 -0.55 -3.42 -8.64
CA VAL A 320 -0.94 -2.58 -7.52
C VAL A 320 -1.11 -3.46 -6.30
N GLN A 321 -0.30 -3.21 -5.29
CA GLN A 321 -0.24 -4.01 -4.06
C GLN A 321 -0.86 -3.23 -2.89
N LEU A 322 -1.69 -3.91 -2.11
CA LEU A 322 -2.33 -3.37 -0.91
C LEU A 322 -1.60 -3.89 0.33
N TYR A 323 -1.04 -2.98 1.10
CA TYR A 323 -0.34 -3.28 2.35
C TYR A 323 -1.10 -2.73 3.56
N ARG A 324 -1.18 -3.55 4.60
CA ARG A 324 -1.55 -3.12 5.94
C ARG A 324 -0.40 -3.44 6.87
N ASP A 325 0.18 -2.41 7.49
CA ASP A 325 1.43 -2.52 8.25
C ASP A 325 2.54 -3.17 7.41
N LYS A 326 2.92 -4.41 7.74
CA LYS A 326 3.97 -5.17 7.04
C LYS A 326 3.42 -6.23 6.08
N ASN A 327 2.11 -6.47 6.10
CA ASN A 327 1.49 -7.60 5.43
C ASN A 327 0.91 -7.17 4.08
N LEU A 328 1.21 -7.93 3.05
CA LEU A 328 0.58 -7.81 1.74
C LEU A 328 -0.80 -8.49 1.79
N LEU A 329 -1.86 -7.72 1.59
CA LEU A 329 -3.25 -8.20 1.67
C LEU A 329 -3.83 -8.59 0.32
N SER A 330 -3.45 -7.90 -0.75
CA SER A 330 -3.99 -8.13 -2.09
C SER A 330 -3.05 -7.57 -3.15
N THR A 331 -3.04 -8.19 -4.32
CA THR A 331 -2.30 -7.73 -5.50
C THR A 331 -3.25 -7.65 -6.67
N ILE A 332 -3.37 -6.47 -7.27
CA ILE A 332 -4.18 -6.21 -8.47
C ILE A 332 -3.24 -6.13 -9.66
N LYS A 333 -3.46 -6.94 -10.69
CA LYS A 333 -2.74 -6.85 -11.96
C LYS A 333 -3.44 -5.85 -12.87
N THR A 334 -2.66 -4.98 -13.47
CA THR A 334 -3.13 -3.96 -14.40
C THR A 334 -2.57 -4.20 -15.79
N PRO A 335 -3.26 -3.76 -16.86
CA PRO A 335 -2.80 -3.96 -18.23
C PRO A 335 -1.52 -3.17 -18.57
N ASP A 336 -1.25 -2.09 -17.82
CA ASP A 336 -0.08 -1.23 -17.99
C ASP A 336 0.35 -0.64 -16.65
N VAL A 337 1.52 -0.01 -16.62
CA VAL A 337 2.08 0.62 -15.42
C VAL A 337 1.18 1.75 -14.93
N VAL A 338 0.79 1.70 -13.68
CA VAL A 338 -0.05 2.72 -13.04
C VAL A 338 0.79 3.93 -12.65
N THR A 339 0.38 5.11 -13.11
CA THR A 339 1.06 6.39 -12.84
C THR A 339 0.44 7.17 -11.69
N SER A 340 -0.87 7.04 -11.48
CA SER A 340 -1.55 7.61 -10.33
C SER A 340 -2.62 6.68 -9.77
N ILE A 341 -2.83 6.79 -8.47
CA ILE A 341 -3.88 6.06 -7.75
C ILE A 341 -4.63 7.06 -6.89
N CYS A 342 -5.95 6.98 -6.92
CA CYS A 342 -6.82 7.67 -5.99
C CYS A 342 -7.87 6.69 -5.45
N PHE A 343 -8.11 6.71 -4.15
CA PHE A 343 -9.10 5.87 -3.50
C PHE A 343 -10.05 6.73 -2.66
N GLY A 344 -11.36 6.53 -2.83
CA GLY A 344 -12.35 7.29 -2.08
C GLY A 344 -13.75 7.13 -2.65
N ARG A 345 -14.58 8.14 -2.38
CA ARG A 345 -15.94 8.24 -2.92
C ARG A 345 -15.91 8.82 -4.33
N TYR A 346 -16.47 8.11 -5.30
CA TYR A 346 -16.62 8.58 -6.67
C TYR A 346 -18.07 8.44 -7.14
N GLY A 347 -18.64 9.54 -7.62
CA GLY A 347 -20.09 9.64 -7.76
C GLY A 347 -20.75 9.52 -6.39
N ARG A 348 -21.57 8.47 -6.23
CA ARG A 348 -22.23 8.11 -4.96
C ARG A 348 -21.72 6.81 -4.35
N GLU A 349 -20.70 6.20 -4.96
CA GLU A 349 -20.13 4.93 -4.50
C GLU A 349 -18.89 5.17 -3.64
N ASP A 350 -18.94 4.68 -2.41
CA ASP A 350 -17.81 4.65 -1.51
C ASP A 350 -16.89 3.48 -1.85
N GLY A 351 -15.59 3.63 -1.63
CA GLY A 351 -14.62 2.57 -1.87
C GLY A 351 -14.30 2.35 -3.35
N THR A 352 -14.25 3.43 -4.12
CA THR A 352 -13.83 3.40 -5.52
C THR A 352 -12.33 3.62 -5.65
N LEU A 353 -11.68 2.75 -6.40
CA LEU A 353 -10.28 2.82 -6.76
C LEU A 353 -10.15 3.31 -8.20
N ILE A 354 -9.53 4.45 -8.38
CA ILE A 354 -9.28 5.06 -9.68
C ILE A 354 -7.78 5.02 -9.95
N MET A 355 -7.41 4.55 -11.12
CA MET A 355 -6.02 4.43 -11.55
C MET A 355 -5.87 4.99 -12.95
N THR A 356 -4.83 5.77 -13.18
CA THR A 356 -4.40 6.14 -14.52
C THR A 356 -3.16 5.35 -14.91
N THR A 357 -3.02 5.02 -16.18
CA THR A 357 -1.89 4.25 -16.67
C THR A 357 -0.91 5.10 -17.46
N ARG A 358 0.29 4.58 -17.65
CA ARG A 358 1.36 5.25 -18.40
C ARG A 358 0.97 5.52 -19.87
N ALA A 359 0.19 4.63 -20.47
CA ALA A 359 -0.35 4.81 -21.83
C ALA A 359 -1.53 5.79 -21.90
N GLY A 360 -1.93 6.41 -20.77
CA GLY A 360 -3.03 7.37 -20.71
C GLY A 360 -4.40 6.75 -20.50
N GLY A 361 -4.49 5.48 -20.14
CA GLY A 361 -5.75 4.80 -19.85
C GLY A 361 -6.31 5.12 -18.47
N LEU A 362 -7.62 5.02 -18.31
CA LEU A 362 -8.36 5.19 -17.05
C LEU A 362 -8.98 3.87 -16.62
N ILE A 363 -8.70 3.44 -15.40
CA ILE A 363 -9.24 2.23 -14.79
C ILE A 363 -10.02 2.62 -13.55
N VAL A 364 -11.27 2.17 -13.45
CA VAL A 364 -12.11 2.38 -12.27
C VAL A 364 -12.55 1.03 -11.74
N LYS A 365 -12.21 0.74 -10.49
CA LYS A 365 -12.63 -0.47 -9.77
C LYS A 365 -13.40 -0.06 -8.51
N ILE A 366 -14.41 -0.85 -8.17
CA ILE A 366 -15.22 -0.65 -6.96
C ILE A 366 -14.95 -1.79 -5.99
N LEU A 367 -14.70 -1.46 -4.74
CA LEU A 367 -14.52 -2.44 -3.69
C LEU A 367 -15.86 -3.11 -3.37
N LYS A 368 -15.91 -4.43 -3.44
CA LYS A 368 -17.13 -5.18 -3.08
C LYS A 368 -17.47 -4.96 -1.60
N ARG A 369 -18.74 -4.78 -1.30
CA ARG A 369 -19.22 -4.65 0.10
C ARG A 369 -18.93 -5.91 0.93
N THR A 370 -18.77 -7.05 0.28
CA THR A 370 -18.41 -8.34 0.86
C THR A 370 -16.90 -8.58 0.97
N ALA A 371 -16.07 -7.65 0.48
CA ALA A 371 -14.61 -7.79 0.55
C ALA A 371 -14.14 -7.76 2.01
N VAL A 372 -13.37 -8.76 2.40
CA VAL A 372 -12.75 -8.90 3.71
C VAL A 372 -11.24 -8.83 3.54
N PHE A 373 -10.59 -8.01 4.36
CA PHE A 373 -9.14 -7.84 4.40
C PHE A 373 -8.56 -8.31 5.74
N ASP A 374 -9.05 -9.45 6.24
CA ASP A 374 -8.49 -10.00 7.46
C ASP A 374 -7.12 -10.61 7.18
N ASP A 375 -6.15 -10.37 8.07
CA ASP A 375 -4.79 -10.95 8.05
C ASP A 375 -4.79 -12.49 8.23
N ARG A 376 -5.97 -13.10 8.16
CA ARG A 376 -6.22 -14.50 8.51
C ARG A 376 -6.36 -15.43 7.30
N ASP A 377 -5.81 -15.07 6.15
CA ASP A 377 -5.80 -15.99 4.99
C ASP A 377 -4.97 -17.28 5.23
N GLY A 378 -4.47 -17.50 6.45
CA GLY A 378 -3.80 -18.71 6.89
C GLY A 378 -4.40 -19.38 8.13
N ALA A 379 -5.35 -18.77 8.83
CA ALA A 379 -6.05 -19.44 9.94
C ALA A 379 -7.37 -20.05 9.42
N PRO A 380 -7.67 -21.31 9.73
CA PRO A 380 -8.99 -21.85 9.43
C PRO A 380 -10.03 -20.98 10.13
N GLY A 381 -10.76 -20.20 9.33
CA GLY A 381 -11.90 -19.42 9.81
C GLY A 381 -12.94 -20.33 10.43
N PRO A 382 -13.87 -19.78 11.19
CA PRO A 382 -15.00 -20.59 11.70
C PRO A 382 -15.66 -21.30 10.52
N PRO A 383 -16.08 -22.57 10.70
CA PRO A 383 -16.66 -23.36 9.63
C PRO A 383 -17.78 -22.60 8.93
N GLN A 384 -17.92 -22.77 7.62
CA GLN A 384 -18.92 -22.07 6.79
C GLN A 384 -20.34 -22.15 7.36
N ALA A 385 -20.64 -23.18 8.17
CA ALA A 385 -21.88 -23.31 8.90
C ALA A 385 -22.19 -22.12 9.83
N GLN A 386 -21.17 -21.39 10.32
CA GLN A 386 -21.38 -20.20 11.17
C GLN A 386 -21.72 -18.94 10.35
N SER A 387 -21.50 -18.93 9.05
CA SER A 387 -21.88 -17.81 8.16
C SER A 387 -23.31 -17.96 7.60
N ILE A 388 -23.94 -19.12 7.79
CA ILE A 388 -25.31 -19.37 7.34
C ILE A 388 -26.25 -18.61 8.26
N ARG A 389 -27.05 -17.71 7.72
CA ARG A 389 -28.10 -17.04 8.48
C ARG A 389 -29.10 -18.08 8.99
N LEU A 390 -29.22 -18.22 10.31
CA LEU A 390 -30.26 -19.02 10.93
C LEU A 390 -31.62 -18.40 10.65
N ASN A 391 -32.60 -19.22 10.27
CA ASN A 391 -34.01 -18.80 10.19
C ASN A 391 -34.49 -18.45 11.60
N VAL A 392 -34.59 -17.16 11.89
CA VAL A 392 -35.14 -16.69 13.16
C VAL A 392 -36.66 -16.79 13.10
N PRO A 393 -37.32 -17.47 14.06
CA PRO A 393 -38.78 -17.57 14.10
C PRO A 393 -39.43 -16.18 14.21
N LYS A 394 -40.67 -16.06 13.70
CA LYS A 394 -41.44 -14.81 13.78
C LYS A 394 -41.52 -14.33 15.23
N LYS A 395 -41.42 -13.00 15.43
CA LYS A 395 -41.47 -12.37 16.76
C LYS A 395 -42.76 -12.77 17.50
N THR A 396 -42.62 -13.60 18.53
CA THR A 396 -43.68 -13.91 19.47
C THR A 396 -43.59 -12.98 20.68
N LYS A 397 -44.66 -12.92 21.52
CA LYS A 397 -44.67 -12.12 22.75
C LYS A 397 -43.46 -12.47 23.64
N LEU A 398 -43.15 -13.76 23.78
CA LEU A 398 -42.01 -14.26 24.56
C LEU A 398 -40.68 -13.71 24.03
N TYR A 399 -40.53 -13.66 22.71
CA TYR A 399 -39.34 -13.13 22.06
C TYR A 399 -39.18 -11.61 22.27
N VAL A 400 -40.29 -10.88 22.23
CA VAL A 400 -40.30 -9.44 22.51
C VAL A 400 -39.93 -9.18 23.96
N ASP A 401 -40.52 -9.92 24.92
CA ASP A 401 -40.20 -9.76 26.35
C ASP A 401 -38.75 -10.13 26.64
N GLN A 402 -38.22 -11.16 25.98
CA GLN A 402 -36.80 -11.51 26.08
C GLN A 402 -35.89 -10.41 25.50
N THR A 403 -36.24 -9.86 24.34
CA THR A 403 -35.47 -8.80 23.71
C THR A 403 -35.45 -7.55 24.58
N LEU A 404 -36.54 -7.21 25.26
CA LEU A 404 -36.61 -6.08 26.19
C LEU A 404 -35.68 -6.28 27.39
N ARG A 405 -35.71 -7.48 28.02
CA ARG A 405 -34.80 -7.81 29.13
C ARG A 405 -33.31 -7.78 28.70
N GLU A 406 -33.05 -8.30 27.52
CA GLU A 406 -31.71 -8.27 26.93
C GLU A 406 -31.22 -6.83 26.71
N ARG A 407 -32.11 -5.94 26.27
CA ARG A 407 -31.82 -4.53 26.08
C ARG A 407 -31.52 -3.79 27.38
N GLU A 408 -32.26 -4.09 28.44
CA GLU A 408 -32.04 -3.55 29.79
C GLU A 408 -30.72 -4.04 30.40
N SER A 409 -30.33 -5.28 30.15
CA SER A 409 -29.13 -5.92 30.68
C SER A 409 -28.01 -6.09 29.64
N GLY A 410 -28.02 -5.31 28.57
CA GLY A 410 -27.18 -5.52 27.38
C GLY A 410 -25.69 -5.66 27.66
N ALA A 411 -25.12 -4.84 28.56
CA ALA A 411 -23.69 -4.91 28.92
C ALA A 411 -23.33 -6.20 29.69
N ALA A 412 -24.21 -6.65 30.59
CA ALA A 412 -24.00 -7.88 31.36
C ALA A 412 -24.10 -9.11 30.45
N MET A 413 -25.09 -9.14 29.57
CA MET A 413 -25.26 -10.20 28.59
C MET A 413 -24.11 -10.28 27.61
N HIS A 414 -23.67 -9.13 27.08
CA HIS A 414 -22.52 -9.10 26.21
C HIS A 414 -21.27 -9.68 26.87
N ARG A 415 -21.00 -9.32 28.12
CA ARG A 415 -19.89 -9.91 28.90
C ARG A 415 -20.04 -11.42 29.07
N ALA A 416 -21.25 -11.90 29.38
CA ALA A 416 -21.54 -13.33 29.52
C ALA A 416 -21.30 -14.08 28.21
N PHE A 417 -21.80 -13.55 27.08
CA PHE A 417 -21.57 -14.13 25.76
C PHE A 417 -20.09 -14.16 25.38
N GLN A 418 -19.36 -13.08 25.63
CA GLN A 418 -17.92 -13.03 25.34
C GLN A 418 -17.15 -14.03 26.19
N MET A 419 -17.51 -14.17 27.46
CA MET A 419 -16.89 -15.14 28.35
C MET A 419 -17.18 -16.59 27.90
N ASP A 420 -18.41 -16.89 27.55
CA ASP A 420 -18.81 -18.21 27.08
C ASP A 420 -18.21 -18.55 25.72
N LEU A 421 -18.15 -17.57 24.80
CA LEU A 421 -17.47 -17.71 23.52
C LEU A 421 -15.96 -17.99 23.72
N SER A 422 -15.33 -17.29 24.65
CA SER A 422 -13.91 -17.52 24.97
C SER A 422 -13.67 -18.89 25.59
N ARG A 423 -14.58 -19.36 26.46
CA ARG A 423 -14.53 -20.70 27.06
C ARG A 423 -14.72 -21.79 25.99
N LEU A 424 -15.67 -21.60 25.06
CA LEU A 424 -15.91 -22.53 23.96
C LEU A 424 -14.73 -22.61 23.02
N ARG A 425 -14.14 -21.46 22.67
CA ARG A 425 -12.92 -21.39 21.85
C ARG A 425 -11.76 -22.11 22.51
N LEU A 426 -11.57 -21.89 23.81
CA LEU A 426 -10.53 -22.57 24.58
C LEU A 426 -10.77 -24.08 24.65
N ALA A 427 -12.01 -24.50 24.89
CA ALA A 427 -12.38 -25.92 24.92
C ALA A 427 -12.16 -26.59 23.55
N ALA A 428 -12.58 -25.93 22.48
CA ALA A 428 -12.36 -26.41 21.11
C ALA A 428 -10.85 -26.50 20.77
N ALA A 429 -10.06 -25.49 21.14
CA ALA A 429 -8.61 -25.50 20.93
C ALA A 429 -7.93 -26.64 21.73
N LYS A 430 -8.31 -26.85 22.99
CA LYS A 430 -7.80 -27.97 23.81
C LYS A 430 -8.18 -29.32 23.22
N ALA A 431 -9.44 -29.48 22.76
CA ALA A 431 -9.89 -30.70 22.12
C ALA A 431 -9.15 -30.97 20.80
N TYR A 432 -8.90 -29.92 20.02
CA TYR A 432 -8.13 -30.01 18.78
C TYR A 432 -6.69 -30.44 19.04
N VAL A 433 -6.01 -29.81 20.01
CA VAL A 433 -4.64 -30.20 20.42
C VAL A 433 -4.62 -31.66 20.89
N LYS A 434 -5.56 -32.05 21.73
CA LYS A 434 -5.67 -33.45 22.21
C LYS A 434 -5.93 -34.42 21.07
N ALA A 435 -6.77 -34.04 20.08
CA ALA A 435 -7.01 -34.87 18.90
C ALA A 435 -5.75 -34.99 18.03
N LEU A 436 -4.98 -33.91 17.86
CA LEU A 436 -3.70 -33.93 17.15
C LEU A 436 -2.64 -34.80 17.87
N GLU A 437 -2.56 -34.72 19.19
CA GLU A 437 -1.65 -35.53 20.01
C GLU A 437 -2.01 -37.02 20.00
N SER A 438 -3.32 -37.33 20.04
CA SER A 438 -3.81 -38.73 20.06
C SER A 438 -4.03 -39.33 18.67
N SER A 439 -4.00 -38.51 17.60
CA SER A 439 -4.28 -38.95 16.23
C SER A 439 -3.06 -39.65 15.65
N LEU A 440 -3.21 -40.89 15.27
CA LEU A 440 -2.23 -41.62 14.44
C LEU A 440 -2.30 -41.20 12.96
N THR A 441 -3.31 -40.43 12.58
CA THR A 441 -3.51 -39.96 11.22
C THR A 441 -3.31 -38.43 11.16
N PRO A 442 -2.38 -37.93 10.35
CA PRO A 442 -2.12 -36.49 10.24
C PRO A 442 -3.28 -35.77 9.57
N VAL A 443 -3.58 -34.57 10.06
CA VAL A 443 -4.61 -33.68 9.52
C VAL A 443 -3.98 -32.62 8.63
N SER A 444 -4.52 -32.40 7.43
CA SER A 444 -4.08 -31.32 6.57
C SER A 444 -4.41 -29.96 7.20
N SER A 445 -3.42 -29.07 7.30
CA SER A 445 -3.56 -27.73 7.84
C SER A 445 -4.01 -26.71 6.78
N SER A 446 -4.05 -27.09 5.51
CA SER A 446 -4.39 -26.21 4.39
C SER A 446 -5.61 -26.70 3.61
N LEU A 447 -6.63 -25.82 3.48
CA LEU A 447 -7.81 -26.09 2.64
C LEU A 447 -7.50 -25.90 1.14
N SER A 448 -6.42 -25.19 0.80
CA SER A 448 -6.04 -24.96 -0.60
C SER A 448 -5.36 -26.15 -1.25
N GLU A 449 -4.76 -27.02 -0.44
CA GLU A 449 -4.07 -28.24 -0.90
C GLU A 449 -4.46 -29.40 0.02
N PRO A 450 -5.56 -30.08 -0.27
CA PRO A 450 -6.08 -31.17 0.55
C PRO A 450 -5.18 -32.40 0.39
N LEU A 451 -4.27 -32.57 1.32
CA LEU A 451 -3.40 -33.74 1.42
C LEU A 451 -3.79 -34.56 2.64
N LYS A 452 -3.84 -35.85 2.47
CA LYS A 452 -4.01 -36.83 3.56
C LYS A 452 -2.80 -37.74 3.60
N MET A 453 -2.29 -37.98 4.78
CA MET A 453 -1.21 -38.94 5.00
C MET A 453 -1.59 -39.90 6.12
N ASN A 454 -1.28 -41.17 5.92
CA ASN A 454 -1.37 -42.23 6.92
C ASN A 454 0.00 -42.88 7.06
N ALA A 455 0.41 -43.14 8.27
CA ALA A 455 1.69 -43.76 8.57
C ALA A 455 1.48 -45.18 9.17
N VAL A 456 2.24 -46.14 8.66
CA VAL A 456 2.22 -47.52 9.18
C VAL A 456 3.66 -47.87 9.53
N VAL A 457 3.88 -48.24 10.78
CA VAL A 457 5.16 -48.74 11.29
C VAL A 457 5.05 -50.28 11.43
N GLN A 458 5.99 -50.97 10.82
CA GLN A 458 6.09 -52.44 10.84
C GLN A 458 7.46 -52.90 11.33
N GLY A 459 7.50 -53.92 12.17
CA GLY A 459 8.72 -54.49 12.72
C GLY A 459 8.73 -54.54 14.23
N LEU A 460 9.53 -55.38 14.80
CA LEU A 460 9.72 -55.56 16.24
C LEU A 460 11.02 -54.88 16.74
N GLY A 461 11.87 -54.45 15.80
CA GLY A 461 13.15 -53.80 16.06
C GLY A 461 14.36 -54.70 15.78
N PRO A 462 15.59 -54.19 15.81
CA PRO A 462 15.95 -52.77 15.91
C PRO A 462 15.61 -51.93 14.66
N THR A 463 15.27 -52.60 13.53
CA THR A 463 14.93 -51.93 12.28
C THR A 463 13.43 -51.99 12.03
N PHE A 464 12.79 -50.82 11.90
CA PHE A 464 11.38 -50.66 11.58
C PHE A 464 11.21 -50.25 10.12
N LYS A 465 10.21 -50.80 9.45
CA LYS A 465 9.78 -50.34 8.14
C LYS A 465 8.67 -49.29 8.33
N LEU A 466 8.94 -48.06 7.97
CA LEU A 466 7.98 -46.98 7.99
C LEU A 466 7.41 -46.77 6.59
N THR A 467 6.10 -46.93 6.45
CA THR A 467 5.36 -46.68 5.21
C THR A 467 4.46 -45.48 5.39
N LEU A 468 4.67 -44.43 4.61
CA LEU A 468 3.86 -43.23 4.56
C LEU A 468 2.96 -43.30 3.33
N ASN A 469 1.66 -43.41 3.52
CA ASN A 469 0.66 -43.43 2.47
C ASN A 469 0.16 -41.99 2.29
N VAL A 470 0.62 -41.30 1.24
CA VAL A 470 0.23 -39.93 0.93
C VAL A 470 -0.82 -39.94 -0.16
N GLN A 471 -1.91 -39.21 0.04
CA GLN A 471 -3.04 -39.11 -0.89
C GLN A 471 -3.40 -37.66 -1.10
N ASN A 472 -3.63 -37.30 -2.36
CA ASN A 472 -4.24 -36.01 -2.73
C ASN A 472 -5.76 -36.21 -2.77
N THR A 473 -6.49 -35.52 -1.88
CA THR A 473 -7.94 -35.59 -1.77
C THR A 473 -8.67 -34.52 -2.58
N ALA A 474 -7.95 -33.69 -3.35
CA ALA A 474 -8.54 -32.74 -4.30
C ALA A 474 -9.33 -33.45 -5.39
N ALA A 475 -10.39 -32.82 -5.89
CA ALA A 475 -11.23 -33.41 -6.94
C ALA A 475 -10.52 -33.47 -8.31
N CYS A 476 -9.74 -32.45 -8.70
CA CYS A 476 -9.21 -32.32 -10.07
C CYS A 476 -7.80 -31.73 -10.15
N ARG A 477 -7.13 -31.42 -9.04
CA ARG A 477 -5.81 -30.74 -9.06
C ARG A 477 -4.70 -31.70 -8.67
N PRO A 478 -3.74 -32.02 -9.58
CA PRO A 478 -2.52 -32.71 -9.18
C PRO A 478 -1.63 -31.77 -8.35
N VAL A 479 -0.91 -32.32 -7.38
CA VAL A 479 0.10 -31.60 -6.60
C VAL A 479 1.46 -32.08 -7.05
N MET A 480 2.35 -31.14 -7.35
CA MET A 480 3.70 -31.43 -7.86
C MET A 480 4.77 -30.92 -6.89
N ASN A 481 6.00 -31.40 -7.07
CA ASN A 481 7.19 -30.91 -6.37
C ASN A 481 7.07 -30.94 -4.84
N LEU A 482 6.59 -32.03 -4.31
CA LEU A 482 6.57 -32.27 -2.87
C LEU A 482 7.86 -32.94 -2.40
N ALA A 483 8.21 -32.67 -1.16
CA ALA A 483 9.30 -33.34 -0.45
C ALA A 483 8.82 -33.75 0.93
N VAL A 484 9.29 -34.90 1.39
CA VAL A 484 9.05 -35.41 2.75
C VAL A 484 10.37 -35.33 3.50
N SER A 485 10.34 -34.66 4.64
CA SER A 485 11.49 -34.54 5.55
C SER A 485 11.11 -35.09 6.93
N PHE A 486 12.11 -35.67 7.60
CA PHE A 486 11.94 -36.27 8.92
C PHE A 486 12.75 -35.48 9.94
N LEU A 487 12.14 -35.25 11.11
CA LEU A 487 12.83 -34.72 12.28
C LEU A 487 12.69 -35.72 13.42
N TYR A 488 13.80 -36.20 13.91
CA TYR A 488 13.92 -37.21 14.94
C TYR A 488 15.14 -36.97 15.80
N ASP A 489 15.23 -37.62 16.93
CA ASP A 489 16.42 -37.63 17.77
C ASP A 489 17.47 -38.58 17.16
N GLU A 490 18.56 -38.02 16.66
CA GLU A 490 19.67 -38.79 16.05
C GLU A 490 20.38 -39.69 17.07
N SER A 491 20.24 -39.45 18.35
CA SER A 491 20.78 -40.30 19.41
C SER A 491 19.98 -41.60 19.61
N LEU A 492 18.71 -41.60 19.18
CA LEU A 492 17.80 -42.74 19.34
C LEU A 492 17.52 -43.47 18.03
N TYR A 493 17.45 -42.72 16.92
CA TYR A 493 17.06 -43.30 15.62
C TYR A 493 18.00 -42.88 14.50
N ARG A 494 18.09 -43.75 13.52
CA ARG A 494 18.74 -43.49 12.22
C ARG A 494 17.72 -43.76 11.11
N VAL A 495 17.32 -42.75 10.36
CA VAL A 495 16.47 -42.90 9.19
C VAL A 495 17.30 -43.09 7.94
N LYS A 496 17.05 -44.18 7.19
CA LYS A 496 17.83 -44.52 6.00
C LYS A 496 17.76 -43.43 4.91
N ASN A 497 16.55 -42.87 4.70
CA ASN A 497 16.33 -41.81 3.73
C ASN A 497 15.59 -40.67 4.43
N PRO A 498 16.30 -39.69 5.02
CA PRO A 498 15.69 -38.60 5.81
C PRO A 498 15.02 -37.54 4.95
N PHE A 499 15.24 -37.58 3.62
CA PHE A 499 14.63 -36.65 2.67
C PHE A 499 14.22 -37.43 1.41
N LEU A 500 12.92 -37.34 1.06
CA LEU A 500 12.34 -38.03 -0.08
C LEU A 500 11.56 -37.02 -0.95
N ARG A 501 11.73 -37.11 -2.26
CA ARG A 501 11.00 -36.27 -3.21
C ARG A 501 9.81 -37.00 -3.82
N ILE A 502 8.69 -36.33 -3.93
CA ILE A 502 7.50 -36.81 -4.60
C ILE A 502 7.23 -35.86 -5.77
N PRO A 503 7.53 -36.25 -7.00
CA PRO A 503 7.42 -35.36 -8.14
C PRO A 503 5.96 -34.99 -8.48
N LEU A 504 5.02 -35.93 -8.30
CA LEU A 504 3.62 -35.77 -8.66
C LEU A 504 2.70 -36.60 -7.76
N LEU A 505 1.61 -35.99 -7.27
CA LEU A 505 0.48 -36.67 -6.62
C LEU A 505 -0.79 -36.44 -7.42
N VAL A 506 -1.28 -37.48 -8.08
CA VAL A 506 -2.56 -37.45 -8.81
C VAL A 506 -3.72 -37.55 -7.80
N PRO A 507 -4.85 -36.83 -8.02
CA PRO A 507 -6.01 -36.93 -7.17
C PRO A 507 -6.54 -38.36 -7.02
N GLY A 508 -6.93 -38.74 -5.81
CA GLY A 508 -7.59 -40.00 -5.49
C GLY A 508 -6.66 -41.22 -5.36
N LEU A 509 -5.41 -41.15 -5.82
CA LEU A 509 -4.45 -42.26 -5.68
C LEU A 509 -3.66 -42.16 -4.38
N ILE A 510 -3.35 -43.31 -3.80
CA ILE A 510 -2.51 -43.45 -2.61
C ILE A 510 -1.10 -43.78 -3.05
N TYR A 511 -0.13 -42.97 -2.62
CA TYR A 511 1.29 -43.17 -2.91
C TYR A 511 2.02 -43.68 -1.66
N PRO A 512 2.44 -44.97 -1.62
CA PRO A 512 3.19 -45.50 -0.50
C PRO A 512 4.67 -45.12 -0.62
N ILE A 513 5.16 -44.39 0.34
CA ILE A 513 6.57 -44.01 0.47
C ILE A 513 7.15 -44.84 1.60
N GLN A 514 8.21 -45.59 1.33
CA GLN A 514 8.82 -46.49 2.28
C GLN A 514 10.23 -46.02 2.67
N THR A 515 10.48 -46.00 3.97
CA THR A 515 11.80 -45.78 4.53
C THR A 515 12.04 -46.76 5.69
N PHE A 516 13.28 -46.95 6.07
CA PHE A 516 13.64 -47.77 7.20
C PHE A 516 14.20 -46.89 8.32
N VAL A 517 13.76 -47.18 9.53
CA VAL A 517 14.19 -46.51 10.75
C VAL A 517 14.87 -47.53 11.64
N GLU A 518 16.13 -47.32 11.93
CA GLU A 518 16.93 -48.13 12.81
C GLU A 518 16.99 -47.48 14.19
N CYS A 519 16.66 -48.22 15.23
CA CYS A 519 16.85 -47.80 16.61
C CYS A 519 18.31 -48.08 17.03
N THR A 520 19.00 -47.02 17.42
CA THR A 520 20.42 -47.09 17.85
C THR A 520 20.58 -47.26 19.35
N SER A 521 19.48 -47.15 20.11
CA SER A 521 19.48 -47.21 21.57
C SER A 521 18.89 -48.50 22.08
N ASP A 522 19.62 -49.21 22.93
CA ASP A 522 19.19 -50.44 23.60
C ASP A 522 18.36 -50.20 24.87
N LYS A 523 18.03 -48.95 25.17
CA LYS A 523 17.35 -48.56 26.43
C LYS A 523 15.83 -48.80 26.45
N GLY A 524 15.26 -49.35 25.39
CA GLY A 524 13.82 -49.59 25.31
C GLY A 524 12.98 -48.32 25.35
N ILE A 525 13.51 -47.21 24.82
CA ILE A 525 12.84 -45.91 24.80
C ILE A 525 12.10 -45.78 23.46
N ALA A 526 10.83 -45.35 23.53
CA ALA A 526 10.05 -44.97 22.36
C ALA A 526 9.98 -43.43 22.28
N ASP A 527 10.15 -42.87 21.10
CA ASP A 527 10.03 -41.42 20.85
C ASP A 527 9.24 -41.17 19.56
N ILE A 528 8.97 -39.90 19.30
CA ILE A 528 8.13 -39.44 18.19
C ILE A 528 9.02 -39.00 17.04
N ILE A 529 8.77 -39.53 15.85
CA ILE A 529 9.33 -39.03 14.60
C ILE A 529 8.35 -38.03 13.99
N LYS A 530 8.77 -36.78 13.78
CA LYS A 530 7.98 -35.76 13.10
C LYS A 530 8.26 -35.82 11.60
N VAL A 531 7.20 -35.86 10.82
CA VAL A 531 7.27 -35.90 9.36
C VAL A 531 6.64 -34.64 8.79
N PHE A 532 7.36 -33.96 7.93
CA PHE A 532 6.91 -32.74 7.26
C PHE A 532 6.77 -33.00 5.77
N VAL A 533 5.62 -32.69 5.22
CA VAL A 533 5.41 -32.62 3.77
C VAL A 533 5.59 -31.18 3.34
N LEU A 534 6.61 -30.93 2.53
CA LEU A 534 7.02 -29.62 2.07
C LEU A 534 6.69 -29.46 0.58
N HIS A 535 6.45 -28.23 0.16
CA HIS A 535 6.28 -27.87 -1.25
C HIS A 535 7.41 -26.91 -1.65
N GLU A 536 7.97 -27.10 -2.82
CA GLU A 536 8.98 -26.19 -3.35
C GLU A 536 8.43 -24.77 -3.46
N GLY A 537 9.16 -23.78 -2.94
CA GLY A 537 8.77 -22.38 -2.91
C GLY A 537 7.90 -21.95 -1.73
N ARG A 538 7.58 -22.83 -0.77
CA ARG A 538 6.90 -22.48 0.48
C ARG A 538 7.82 -22.67 1.69
N SER A 539 7.75 -21.73 2.63
CA SER A 539 8.52 -21.75 3.88
C SER A 539 7.87 -22.56 5.01
N SER A 540 6.59 -22.92 4.85
CA SER A 540 5.83 -23.70 5.84
C SER A 540 5.45 -25.07 5.29
N PRO A 541 5.43 -26.12 6.12
CA PRO A 541 4.99 -27.44 5.69
C PRO A 541 3.52 -27.43 5.33
N LEU A 542 3.14 -28.18 4.29
CA LEU A 542 1.74 -28.40 3.91
C LEU A 542 1.02 -29.33 4.88
N LEU A 543 1.75 -30.31 5.42
CA LEU A 543 1.24 -31.28 6.36
C LEU A 543 2.35 -31.68 7.32
N THR A 544 2.00 -31.81 8.60
CA THR A 544 2.90 -32.29 9.65
C THR A 544 2.28 -33.50 10.31
N ALA A 545 3.05 -34.56 10.46
CA ALA A 545 2.63 -35.77 11.16
C ALA A 545 3.57 -36.11 12.31
N HIS A 546 3.00 -36.62 13.38
CA HIS A 546 3.73 -37.18 14.51
C HIS A 546 3.54 -38.69 14.49
N ILE A 547 4.62 -39.42 14.37
CA ILE A 547 4.62 -40.90 14.33
C ILE A 547 5.23 -41.40 15.59
N ASN A 548 4.42 -42.06 16.43
CA ASN A 548 4.90 -42.72 17.62
C ASN A 548 5.60 -44.01 17.19
N MET A 549 6.89 -44.11 17.46
CA MET A 549 7.66 -45.33 17.19
C MET A 549 7.39 -46.36 18.30
N PRO A 550 7.25 -47.64 17.94
CA PRO A 550 7.17 -48.68 18.93
C PRO A 550 8.49 -48.87 19.66
N VAL A 551 8.45 -49.44 20.85
CA VAL A 551 9.66 -49.81 21.60
C VAL A 551 10.42 -50.88 20.79
N SER A 552 11.71 -50.68 20.60
CA SER A 552 12.56 -51.68 19.97
C SER A 552 12.79 -52.86 20.95
N GLU A 553 12.49 -54.07 20.51
CA GLU A 553 12.94 -55.25 21.20
C GLU A 553 14.44 -55.39 20.94
N GLY A 554 15.22 -55.07 21.96
CA GLY A 554 16.68 -55.25 21.89
C GLY A 554 17.02 -56.71 21.60
N LEU A 555 17.95 -56.92 20.65
CA LEU A 555 18.59 -58.25 20.51
C LEU A 555 19.36 -58.53 21.81
N THR A 556 18.75 -59.29 22.71
CA THR A 556 19.52 -59.98 23.75
C THR A 556 20.39 -61.00 23.04
N LEU A 557 21.53 -60.52 22.55
CA LEU A 557 22.64 -61.44 22.23
C LEU A 557 23.19 -61.96 23.54
N ASN A 558 22.82 -63.19 23.84
CA ASN A 558 23.55 -64.01 24.81
C ASN A 558 24.99 -64.24 24.36
#